data_e82dc7763efc54113661d74ec6d36708
#
_entry.id   e82dc7763efc54113661d74ec6d36708
#
_cell.length_a   1.000
_cell.length_b   1.000
_cell.length_c   1.000
_cell.angle_alpha   90.00
_cell.angle_beta   90.00
_cell.angle_gamma   90.00
#
_symmetry.space_group_name_H-M   'P 1'
#
loop_
_entity.id
_entity.type
_entity.pdbx_description
1 polymer ?
#
loop_
_entity_poly.entity_id
_entity_poly.type
_entity_poly.pdbx_seq_one_letter_code
_entity_poly.pdbx_strand_id
1 'polypeptide(L)'
;MSKVGVGLLITAALILTPLCAAHAEFKVGVVDGMDVVSKSADGKRVQESIKRKSEELGKPFAQKRQDLQKQVEEFQKQAGMMKEDARKKKGEELEKKMQEFQRQGADAEKQLSQFQEQQLQPLFKKLETAVQGVAAAEKLDLVLDKRNSGLLYMDPKLDITEKVRSKF
;
A
#
# COMPACT_ATOMS: atom_id res chain seq x y z
N MET A 1 -25.40 -34.28 -90.48
CA MET A 1 -24.98 -35.02 -89.29
C MET A 1 -24.27 -34.01 -88.39
N SER A 2 -25.01 -33.40 -87.46
CA SER A 2 -24.55 -32.37 -86.57
C SER A 2 -24.42 -32.91 -85.19
N LYS A 3 -23.27 -32.71 -84.57
CA LYS A 3 -23.08 -32.97 -83.12
C LYS A 3 -23.07 -31.66 -82.39
N VAL A 4 -24.10 -31.43 -81.52
CA VAL A 4 -24.26 -30.35 -80.65
C VAL A 4 -23.38 -30.59 -79.42
N GLY A 5 -22.39 -29.71 -79.18
CA GLY A 5 -21.59 -29.70 -77.93
C GLY A 5 -22.27 -28.87 -76.88
N VAL A 6 -22.66 -29.52 -75.80
CA VAL A 6 -23.21 -28.84 -74.63
C VAL A 6 -22.05 -28.32 -73.79
N GLY A 7 -21.87 -26.99 -73.77
CA GLY A 7 -20.91 -26.33 -72.88
C GLY A 7 -21.45 -26.19 -71.43
N LEU A 8 -20.76 -26.85 -70.50
CA LEU A 8 -21.06 -26.73 -69.05
C LEU A 8 -20.45 -25.47 -68.46
N LEU A 9 -21.28 -24.48 -68.23
CA LEU A 9 -20.88 -23.25 -67.53
C LEU A 9 -20.83 -23.52 -65.98
N ILE A 10 -19.63 -23.68 -65.45
CA ILE A 10 -19.41 -23.76 -64.00
C ILE A 10 -19.33 -22.33 -63.46
N THR A 11 -20.43 -21.85 -62.89
CA THR A 11 -20.47 -20.61 -62.12
C THR A 11 -19.85 -20.82 -60.74
N ALA A 12 -18.60 -20.41 -60.58
CA ALA A 12 -17.93 -20.37 -59.27
C ALA A 12 -18.56 -19.23 -58.42
N ALA A 13 -19.48 -19.59 -57.53
CA ALA A 13 -20.00 -18.67 -56.53
C ALA A 13 -18.90 -18.42 -55.47
N LEU A 14 -18.26 -17.24 -55.54
CA LEU A 14 -17.31 -16.74 -54.54
C LEU A 14 -18.11 -16.40 -53.28
N ILE A 15 -18.14 -17.27 -52.28
CA ILE A 15 -18.74 -17.04 -50.98
C ILE A 15 -17.82 -16.07 -50.22
N LEU A 16 -18.14 -14.78 -50.29
CA LEU A 16 -17.52 -13.74 -49.50
C LEU A 16 -18.03 -13.91 -48.06
N THR A 17 -17.35 -14.74 -47.22
CA THR A 17 -17.62 -14.75 -45.78
C THR A 17 -17.13 -13.45 -45.19
N PRO A 18 -18.01 -12.64 -44.53
CA PRO A 18 -17.54 -11.47 -43.81
C PRO A 18 -16.65 -11.96 -42.65
N LEU A 19 -15.38 -11.62 -42.72
CA LEU A 19 -14.46 -11.80 -41.61
C LEU A 19 -14.90 -10.81 -40.50
N CYS A 20 -15.85 -11.23 -39.66
CA CYS A 20 -16.25 -10.52 -38.47
C CYS A 20 -15.01 -10.48 -37.57
N ALA A 21 -14.24 -9.41 -37.68
CA ALA A 21 -13.19 -9.11 -36.71
C ALA A 21 -13.92 -8.95 -35.37
N ALA A 22 -13.90 -9.98 -34.55
CA ALA A 22 -14.33 -9.90 -33.16
C ALA A 22 -13.40 -8.91 -32.49
N HIS A 23 -13.85 -7.66 -32.37
CA HIS A 23 -13.19 -6.68 -31.51
C HIS A 23 -13.35 -7.23 -30.08
N ALA A 24 -12.30 -7.83 -29.57
CA ALA A 24 -12.27 -8.18 -28.17
C ALA A 24 -12.42 -6.87 -27.39
N GLU A 25 -13.54 -6.71 -26.68
CA GLU A 25 -13.78 -5.55 -25.86
C GLU A 25 -12.76 -5.55 -24.72
N PHE A 26 -11.91 -4.53 -24.65
CA PHE A 26 -10.90 -4.37 -23.62
C PHE A 26 -11.59 -4.09 -22.27
N LYS A 27 -11.47 -5.01 -21.33
CA LYS A 27 -12.17 -4.97 -20.04
C LYS A 27 -11.26 -4.48 -18.93
N VAL A 28 -11.70 -3.42 -18.25
CA VAL A 28 -11.00 -2.80 -17.14
C VAL A 28 -11.80 -2.98 -15.86
N GLY A 29 -11.11 -3.34 -14.78
CA GLY A 29 -11.64 -3.29 -13.42
C GLY A 29 -10.92 -2.22 -12.61
N VAL A 30 -11.60 -1.65 -11.62
CA VAL A 30 -11.00 -0.72 -10.65
C VAL A 30 -11.29 -1.23 -9.26
N VAL A 31 -10.25 -1.30 -8.41
CA VAL A 31 -10.35 -1.78 -7.02
C VAL A 31 -9.81 -0.74 -6.04
N ASP A 32 -10.51 -0.52 -4.94
CA ASP A 32 -9.93 0.16 -3.76
C ASP A 32 -9.25 -0.88 -2.87
N GLY A 33 -7.98 -1.16 -3.16
CA GLY A 33 -7.21 -2.17 -2.44
C GLY A 33 -7.08 -1.86 -0.94
N MET A 34 -6.94 -0.59 -0.59
CA MET A 34 -6.87 -0.17 0.82
C MET A 34 -8.19 -0.38 1.55
N ASP A 35 -9.32 -0.14 0.89
CA ASP A 35 -10.66 -0.41 1.46
C ASP A 35 -10.86 -1.92 1.72
N VAL A 36 -10.46 -2.77 0.77
CA VAL A 36 -10.49 -4.23 0.94
C VAL A 36 -9.69 -4.65 2.16
N VAL A 37 -8.42 -4.23 2.25
CA VAL A 37 -7.52 -4.61 3.34
C VAL A 37 -8.03 -4.07 4.69
N SER A 38 -8.34 -2.78 4.78
CA SER A 38 -8.69 -2.14 6.07
C SER A 38 -9.99 -2.64 6.68
N LYS A 39 -10.96 -3.05 5.85
CA LYS A 39 -12.24 -3.61 6.30
C LYS A 39 -12.18 -5.10 6.62
N SER A 40 -11.13 -5.79 6.21
CA SER A 40 -10.97 -7.22 6.48
C SER A 40 -10.66 -7.50 7.96
N ALA A 41 -10.94 -8.73 8.41
CA ALA A 41 -10.59 -9.17 9.76
C ALA A 41 -9.06 -9.17 9.99
N ASP A 42 -8.30 -9.58 8.96
CA ASP A 42 -6.84 -9.59 9.01
C ASP A 42 -6.28 -8.16 9.08
N GLY A 43 -6.81 -7.24 8.26
CA GLY A 43 -6.41 -5.84 8.26
C GLY A 43 -6.66 -5.15 9.61
N LYS A 44 -7.81 -5.39 10.23
CA LYS A 44 -8.11 -4.88 11.57
C LYS A 44 -7.14 -5.40 12.62
N ARG A 45 -6.83 -6.71 12.59
CA ARG A 45 -5.83 -7.31 13.51
C ARG A 45 -4.44 -6.70 13.33
N VAL A 46 -4.03 -6.50 12.09
CA VAL A 46 -2.73 -5.87 11.79
C VAL A 46 -2.71 -4.42 12.27
N GLN A 47 -3.78 -3.66 12.05
CA GLN A 47 -3.89 -2.28 12.53
C GLN A 47 -3.77 -2.19 14.06
N GLU A 48 -4.45 -3.06 14.79
CA GLU A 48 -4.34 -3.14 16.25
C GLU A 48 -2.92 -3.54 16.71
N SER A 49 -2.28 -4.45 15.99
CA SER A 49 -0.90 -4.86 16.28
C SER A 49 0.08 -3.72 16.09
N ILE A 50 -0.04 -2.96 14.99
CA ILE A 50 0.77 -1.78 14.71
C ILE A 50 0.54 -0.70 15.79
N LYS A 51 -0.72 -0.47 16.17
CA LYS A 51 -1.07 0.48 17.23
C LYS A 51 -0.39 0.11 18.55
N ARG A 52 -0.50 -1.16 18.96
CA ARG A 52 0.15 -1.67 20.19
C ARG A 52 1.67 -1.48 20.13
N LYS A 53 2.29 -1.80 18.99
CA LYS A 53 3.74 -1.62 18.80
C LYS A 53 4.15 -0.15 18.88
N SER A 54 3.37 0.75 18.30
CA SER A 54 3.58 2.19 18.39
C SER A 54 3.48 2.71 19.84
N GLU A 55 2.49 2.23 20.59
CA GLU A 55 2.33 2.57 22.02
C GLU A 55 3.49 2.01 22.86
N GLU A 56 3.89 0.76 22.64
CA GLU A 56 5.03 0.12 23.31
C GLU A 56 6.31 0.93 23.13
N LEU A 57 6.61 1.31 21.87
CA LEU A 57 7.78 2.11 21.56
C LEU A 57 7.66 3.56 22.05
N GLY A 58 6.46 4.13 22.01
CA GLY A 58 6.24 5.53 22.37
C GLY A 58 6.27 5.84 23.87
N LYS A 59 5.76 4.93 24.71
CA LYS A 59 5.69 5.12 26.19
C LYS A 59 7.02 5.50 26.83
N PRO A 60 8.15 4.80 26.59
CA PRO A 60 9.44 5.16 27.17
C PRO A 60 9.92 6.55 26.75
N PHE A 61 9.57 6.98 25.53
CA PHE A 61 9.97 8.30 25.03
C PHE A 61 9.25 9.46 25.71
N ALA A 62 7.98 9.31 26.03
CA ALA A 62 7.21 10.33 26.73
C ALA A 62 7.84 10.63 28.10
N GLN A 63 8.19 9.59 28.82
CA GLN A 63 8.82 9.71 30.13
C GLN A 63 10.24 10.28 30.03
N LYS A 64 11.08 9.74 29.16
CA LYS A 64 12.45 10.24 28.95
C LYS A 64 12.47 11.71 28.52
N ARG A 65 11.54 12.13 27.66
CA ARG A 65 11.40 13.54 27.27
C ARG A 65 11.14 14.44 28.47
N GLN A 66 10.20 14.04 29.33
CA GLN A 66 9.85 14.81 30.51
C GLN A 66 11.02 14.91 31.50
N ASP A 67 11.72 13.79 31.73
CA ASP A 67 12.87 13.74 32.61
C ASP A 67 14.03 14.59 32.08
N LEU A 68 14.29 14.52 30.78
CA LEU A 68 15.34 15.29 30.14
C LEU A 68 15.02 16.80 30.17
N GLN A 69 13.76 17.17 29.94
CA GLN A 69 13.32 18.55 30.04
C GLN A 69 13.51 19.11 31.44
N LYS A 70 13.14 18.36 32.47
CA LYS A 70 13.39 18.76 33.89
C LYS A 70 14.87 18.95 34.16
N GLN A 71 15.73 18.03 33.71
CA GLN A 71 17.17 18.16 33.91
C GLN A 71 17.76 19.40 33.22
N VAL A 72 17.26 19.74 32.03
CA VAL A 72 17.67 20.97 31.31
C VAL A 72 17.21 22.21 32.06
N GLU A 73 15.96 22.26 32.53
CA GLU A 73 15.43 23.38 33.30
C GLU A 73 16.19 23.58 34.64
N GLU A 74 16.47 22.49 35.36
CA GLU A 74 17.26 22.53 36.58
C GLU A 74 18.67 23.03 36.33
N PHE A 75 19.30 22.54 35.27
CA PHE A 75 20.63 23.02 34.89
C PHE A 75 20.63 24.51 34.57
N GLN A 76 19.66 24.99 33.79
CA GLN A 76 19.53 26.43 33.49
C GLN A 76 19.38 27.31 34.76
N LYS A 77 18.59 26.85 35.74
CA LYS A 77 18.41 27.56 37.02
C LYS A 77 19.68 27.58 37.85
N GLN A 78 20.48 26.53 37.81
CA GLN A 78 21.66 26.36 38.67
C GLN A 78 22.96 26.81 38.01
N ALA A 79 22.99 26.94 36.69
CA ALA A 79 24.21 27.17 35.90
C ALA A 79 24.99 28.44 36.35
N GLY A 80 24.28 29.49 36.76
CA GLY A 80 24.88 30.72 37.25
C GLY A 80 25.59 30.61 38.62
N MET A 81 25.25 29.60 39.41
CA MET A 81 25.82 29.33 40.72
C MET A 81 26.87 28.20 40.71
N MET A 82 27.02 27.50 39.60
CA MET A 82 27.98 26.41 39.49
C MET A 82 29.39 26.88 39.19
N LYS A 83 30.40 26.15 39.72
CA LYS A 83 31.80 26.32 39.29
C LYS A 83 31.89 25.94 37.79
N GLU A 84 32.80 26.63 37.10
CA GLU A 84 32.94 26.50 35.63
C GLU A 84 33.12 25.03 35.15
N ASP A 85 34.01 24.29 35.82
CA ASP A 85 34.25 22.86 35.48
C ASP A 85 32.99 22.00 35.70
N ALA A 86 32.25 22.23 36.78
CA ALA A 86 31.02 21.49 37.05
C ALA A 86 29.92 21.83 36.05
N ARG A 87 29.80 23.10 35.66
CA ARG A 87 28.85 23.55 34.62
C ARG A 87 29.18 22.93 33.25
N LYS A 88 30.47 22.94 32.85
CA LYS A 88 30.91 22.33 31.60
C LYS A 88 30.60 20.85 31.60
N LYS A 89 31.01 20.12 32.62
CA LYS A 89 30.75 18.68 32.74
C LYS A 89 29.25 18.34 32.69
N LYS A 90 28.40 19.13 33.36
CA LYS A 90 26.95 18.93 33.34
C LYS A 90 26.32 19.24 32.00
N GLY A 91 26.81 20.28 31.30
CA GLY A 91 26.40 20.60 29.94
C GLY A 91 26.71 19.48 28.96
N GLU A 92 27.93 18.95 28.99
CA GLU A 92 28.33 17.80 28.16
C GLU A 92 27.52 16.53 28.45
N GLU A 93 27.18 16.29 29.75
CA GLU A 93 26.32 15.16 30.12
C GLU A 93 24.91 15.30 29.53
N LEU A 94 24.32 16.49 29.61
CA LEU A 94 22.98 16.75 29.05
C LEU A 94 22.99 16.67 27.51
N GLU A 95 24.02 17.18 26.88
CA GLU A 95 24.19 17.06 25.42
C GLU A 95 24.24 15.59 24.97
N LYS A 96 25.03 14.76 25.65
CA LYS A 96 25.08 13.31 25.38
C LYS A 96 23.74 12.64 25.57
N LYS A 97 23.00 13.00 26.63
CA LYS A 97 21.65 12.48 26.86
C LYS A 97 20.66 12.90 25.77
N MET A 98 20.76 14.14 25.28
CA MET A 98 19.94 14.62 24.17
C MET A 98 20.25 13.88 22.88
N GLN A 99 21.52 13.69 22.55
CA GLN A 99 21.95 12.92 21.38
C GLN A 99 21.47 11.47 21.45
N GLU A 100 21.62 10.83 22.62
CA GLU A 100 21.13 9.47 22.85
C GLU A 100 19.62 9.36 22.72
N PHE A 101 18.86 10.35 23.25
CA PHE A 101 17.42 10.42 23.11
C PHE A 101 17.00 10.52 21.63
N GLN A 102 17.66 11.38 20.84
CA GLN A 102 17.41 11.50 19.40
C GLN A 102 17.70 10.21 18.66
N ARG A 103 18.86 9.57 18.96
CA ARG A 103 19.22 8.28 18.36
C ARG A 103 18.18 7.20 18.65
N GLN A 104 17.77 7.08 19.90
CA GLN A 104 16.73 6.12 20.30
C GLN A 104 15.39 6.40 19.63
N GLY A 105 15.04 7.68 19.40
CA GLY A 105 13.85 8.09 18.65
C GLY A 105 13.89 7.59 17.21
N ALA A 106 15.01 7.83 16.53
CA ALA A 106 15.20 7.36 15.15
C ALA A 106 15.18 5.82 15.06
N ASP A 107 15.80 5.13 16.04
CA ASP A 107 15.78 3.67 16.11
C ASP A 107 14.35 3.13 16.33
N ALA A 108 13.55 3.80 17.16
CA ALA A 108 12.16 3.40 17.40
C ALA A 108 11.28 3.62 16.15
N GLU A 109 11.44 4.73 15.45
CA GLU A 109 10.76 4.98 14.17
C GLU A 109 11.12 3.93 13.12
N LYS A 110 12.39 3.59 13.02
CA LYS A 110 12.86 2.54 12.12
C LYS A 110 12.25 1.17 12.47
N GLN A 111 12.23 0.81 13.76
CA GLN A 111 11.62 -0.44 14.22
C GLN A 111 10.12 -0.48 13.90
N LEU A 112 9.40 0.64 14.11
CA LEU A 112 7.97 0.73 13.80
C LEU A 112 7.72 0.58 12.30
N SER A 113 8.51 1.25 11.46
CA SER A 113 8.41 1.16 9.99
C SER A 113 8.65 -0.27 9.49
N GLN A 114 9.71 -0.92 9.98
CA GLN A 114 10.00 -2.31 9.64
C GLN A 114 8.90 -3.27 10.09
N PHE A 115 8.37 -3.04 11.29
CA PHE A 115 7.25 -3.83 11.79
C PHE A 115 5.99 -3.65 10.94
N GLN A 116 5.66 -2.41 10.55
CA GLN A 116 4.53 -2.11 9.66
C GLN A 116 4.68 -2.83 8.32
N GLU A 117 5.85 -2.74 7.69
CA GLU A 117 6.14 -3.41 6.43
C GLU A 117 5.95 -4.93 6.55
N GLN A 118 6.52 -5.56 7.58
CA GLN A 118 6.39 -7.00 7.83
C GLN A 118 4.94 -7.44 8.03
N GLN A 119 4.13 -6.63 8.71
CA GLN A 119 2.72 -6.93 8.96
C GLN A 119 1.83 -6.72 7.74
N LEU A 120 2.14 -5.72 6.92
CA LEU A 120 1.33 -5.37 5.74
C LEU A 120 1.67 -6.21 4.51
N GLN A 121 2.93 -6.64 4.35
CA GLN A 121 3.36 -7.41 3.19
C GLN A 121 2.51 -8.66 2.91
N PRO A 122 2.15 -9.52 3.90
CA PRO A 122 1.28 -10.67 3.66
C PRO A 122 -0.11 -10.27 3.18
N LEU A 123 -0.65 -9.14 3.69
CA LEU A 123 -1.97 -8.65 3.29
C LEU A 123 -1.98 -8.18 1.83
N PHE A 124 -0.92 -7.50 1.40
CA PHE A 124 -0.81 -7.10 -0.01
C PHE A 124 -0.66 -8.29 -0.94
N LYS A 125 0.08 -9.33 -0.56
CA LYS A 125 0.15 -10.58 -1.34
C LYS A 125 -1.22 -11.27 -1.45
N LYS A 126 -1.98 -11.30 -0.34
CA LYS A 126 -3.33 -11.83 -0.32
C LYS A 126 -4.27 -11.02 -1.20
N LEU A 127 -4.17 -9.68 -1.17
CA LEU A 127 -4.92 -8.78 -2.03
C LEU A 127 -4.61 -9.04 -3.50
N GLU A 128 -3.35 -9.13 -3.87
CA GLU A 128 -2.91 -9.45 -5.23
C GLU A 128 -3.54 -10.76 -5.72
N THR A 129 -3.49 -11.82 -4.91
CA THR A 129 -4.12 -13.11 -5.24
C THR A 129 -5.63 -12.99 -5.43
N ALA A 130 -6.32 -12.23 -4.58
CA ALA A 130 -7.77 -12.00 -4.70
C ALA A 130 -8.09 -11.21 -5.98
N VAL A 131 -7.32 -10.18 -6.30
CA VAL A 131 -7.45 -9.38 -7.53
C VAL A 131 -7.25 -10.26 -8.76
N GLN A 132 -6.19 -11.06 -8.80
CA GLN A 132 -5.92 -12.00 -9.91
C GLN A 132 -7.07 -12.99 -10.09
N GLY A 133 -7.61 -13.51 -8.99
CA GLY A 133 -8.76 -14.43 -9.02
C GLY A 133 -10.05 -13.80 -9.54
N VAL A 134 -10.29 -12.51 -9.26
CA VAL A 134 -11.42 -11.75 -9.83
C VAL A 134 -11.16 -11.42 -11.30
N ALA A 135 -9.96 -10.95 -11.62
CA ALA A 135 -9.59 -10.61 -13.00
C ALA A 135 -9.76 -11.80 -13.94
N ALA A 136 -9.30 -12.98 -13.53
CA ALA A 136 -9.47 -14.21 -14.31
C ALA A 136 -10.96 -14.60 -14.48
N ALA A 137 -11.76 -14.51 -13.40
CA ALA A 137 -13.19 -14.87 -13.44
C ALA A 137 -14.02 -13.92 -14.32
N GLU A 138 -13.71 -12.62 -14.31
CA GLU A 138 -14.40 -11.58 -15.08
C GLU A 138 -13.79 -11.37 -16.47
N LYS A 139 -12.67 -12.03 -16.77
CA LYS A 139 -11.88 -11.86 -18.02
C LYS A 139 -11.48 -10.40 -18.22
N LEU A 140 -10.92 -9.79 -17.16
CA LEU A 140 -10.42 -8.43 -17.22
C LEU A 140 -9.01 -8.41 -17.80
N ASP A 141 -8.75 -7.46 -18.70
CA ASP A 141 -7.43 -7.24 -19.31
C ASP A 141 -6.53 -6.36 -18.46
N LEU A 142 -7.15 -5.51 -17.60
CA LEU A 142 -6.45 -4.58 -16.72
C LEU A 142 -7.23 -4.35 -15.42
N VAL A 143 -6.52 -4.27 -14.30
CA VAL A 143 -7.07 -3.81 -13.02
C VAL A 143 -6.24 -2.63 -12.52
N LEU A 144 -6.91 -1.54 -12.15
CA LEU A 144 -6.31 -0.32 -11.63
C LEU A 144 -6.65 -0.16 -10.15
N ASP A 145 -5.69 0.33 -9.36
CA ASP A 145 -5.96 0.76 -8.00
C ASP A 145 -6.60 2.15 -8.00
N LYS A 146 -7.75 2.28 -7.34
CA LYS A 146 -8.57 3.50 -7.32
C LYS A 146 -7.83 4.72 -6.77
N ARG A 147 -6.91 4.51 -5.81
CA ARG A 147 -6.21 5.61 -5.12
C ARG A 147 -4.90 5.99 -5.79
N ASN A 148 -4.22 5.02 -6.40
CA ASN A 148 -2.85 5.19 -6.88
C ASN A 148 -2.74 5.36 -8.39
N SER A 149 -3.85 5.20 -9.14
CA SER A 149 -3.83 5.26 -10.61
C SER A 149 -4.05 6.66 -11.19
N GLY A 150 -4.25 7.69 -10.36
CA GLY A 150 -4.54 9.04 -10.82
C GLY A 150 -5.91 9.19 -11.52
N LEU A 151 -6.85 8.28 -11.27
CA LEU A 151 -8.19 8.32 -11.84
C LEU A 151 -8.96 9.55 -11.36
N LEU A 152 -9.42 10.37 -12.31
CA LEU A 152 -10.31 11.51 -12.02
C LEU A 152 -11.78 11.11 -12.10
N TYR A 153 -12.11 10.13 -12.93
CA TYR A 153 -13.46 9.62 -13.12
C TYR A 153 -13.42 8.15 -13.54
N MET A 154 -14.40 7.39 -13.11
CA MET A 154 -14.68 6.02 -13.58
C MET A 154 -16.19 5.76 -13.58
N ASP A 155 -16.67 4.93 -14.51
CA ASP A 155 -18.03 4.39 -14.43
C ASP A 155 -18.10 3.46 -13.19
N PRO A 156 -19.14 3.61 -12.31
CA PRO A 156 -19.32 2.72 -11.16
C PRO A 156 -19.36 1.23 -11.51
N LYS A 157 -19.72 0.87 -12.73
CA LYS A 157 -19.72 -0.53 -13.21
C LYS A 157 -18.33 -1.15 -13.24
N LEU A 158 -17.28 -0.34 -13.31
CA LEU A 158 -15.89 -0.81 -13.31
C LEU A 158 -15.38 -1.13 -11.91
N ASP A 159 -16.12 -0.75 -10.85
CA ASP A 159 -15.70 -1.01 -9.47
C ASP A 159 -15.89 -2.50 -9.11
N ILE A 160 -14.77 -3.17 -8.92
CA ILE A 160 -14.70 -4.59 -8.53
C ILE A 160 -14.36 -4.79 -7.05
N THR A 161 -14.34 -3.71 -6.25
CA THR A 161 -13.88 -3.74 -4.85
C THR A 161 -14.61 -4.78 -4.01
N GLU A 162 -15.96 -4.87 -4.12
CA GLU A 162 -16.74 -5.85 -3.38
C GLU A 162 -16.45 -7.30 -3.81
N LYS A 163 -16.24 -7.53 -5.11
CA LYS A 163 -15.89 -8.85 -5.63
C LYS A 163 -14.52 -9.30 -5.11
N VAL A 164 -13.54 -8.38 -5.07
CA VAL A 164 -12.21 -8.64 -4.51
C VAL A 164 -12.31 -8.89 -3.00
N ARG A 165 -13.11 -8.09 -2.28
CA ARG A 165 -13.33 -8.27 -0.83
C ARG A 165 -13.91 -9.64 -0.51
N SER A 166 -14.83 -10.15 -1.31
CA SER A 166 -15.43 -11.47 -1.09
C SER A 166 -14.45 -12.62 -1.26
N LYS A 167 -13.32 -12.40 -1.94
CA LYS A 167 -12.25 -13.38 -2.16
C LYS A 167 -11.01 -13.13 -1.29
N PHE A 168 -10.96 -11.99 -0.60
CA PHE A 168 -9.88 -11.63 0.30
C PHE A 168 -10.05 -12.28 1.68
#